data_b7672709cec5e6fdd3f50ae7839ab67a
#
_entry.id   b7672709cec5e6fdd3f50ae7839ab67a
#
_cell.length_a   1.000
_cell.length_b   1.000
_cell.length_c   1.000
_cell.angle_alpha   90.00
_cell.angle_beta   90.00
_cell.angle_gamma   90.00
#
_symmetry.space_group_name_H-M   'P 1'
#
loop_
_entity.id
_entity.type
_entity.pdbx_description
1 polymer ?
#
loop_
_entity_poly.entity_id
_entity_poly.type
_entity_poly.pdbx_seq_one_letter_code
_entity_poly.pdbx_strand_id
1 'polypeptide(L)'
;MKKIVTSLYLLCCVCVCQLHAANNVVDSLLSQLDHVIQNRPVYIEQKEKKLNDLRQALRQRISDENRFTLLGKYLDEYRSYNTDSSLYISRERYQVALRMKNKEHQDNALMNTAEIMGTAGMYKEAVDLMHNVQINHLPDDLHPYYYHIYRTVYGLMADYAVTEQEKKLYAEITDRYRDSLLLVNKDNLLVYTLIQSDQHNVRGEFDKAIQLLTDYLAGQIDNVHDVAICAYTLSESYRLKEDTEKEKEYLILSSIADMKSAVREYISLRKLAVLLYQEGDIDRAYSYLKLCMDDAVFCNARLRILEILQIFPLINDTYQQKAEKQQEQMKWALVSISLLSIFLLIAIFYVYKQMKRVAAARHEVIDANKRLKELNEELHRYNLQLKEANHIIAENSYLKEEYIGRYMDQCSVYLEKMDNYRRSLGKIAATGKVDELYKNIKSSKFIEEELKEFYANFDNTFLQLFPTFVEDFNTLLAEGEQIYPKVNERMSTELRIFALIRLGITDSVKIAQFLRYSVTTIYNYRTKVRNKAAGDRDQLEQEVMKIGKSRD
;
A
#
# COMPACT_ATOMS: atom_id res chain seq x y z
N MET A 1 -32.00 -45.49 -14.71
CA MET A 1 -30.59 -44.96 -14.76
C MET A 1 -30.43 -43.70 -15.63
N LYS A 2 -30.88 -43.62 -16.88
CA LYS A 2 -30.73 -42.39 -17.71
C LYS A 2 -31.32 -41.13 -17.05
N LYS A 3 -32.50 -41.18 -16.43
CA LYS A 3 -33.14 -40.01 -15.79
C LYS A 3 -32.41 -39.53 -14.52
N ILE A 4 -31.73 -40.42 -13.79
CA ILE A 4 -30.95 -40.05 -12.59
C ILE A 4 -29.63 -39.41 -13.00
N VAL A 5 -28.98 -39.88 -14.06
CA VAL A 5 -27.75 -39.32 -14.60
C VAL A 5 -27.99 -37.90 -15.22
N THR A 6 -29.12 -37.72 -15.94
CA THR A 6 -29.49 -36.38 -16.43
C THR A 6 -29.86 -35.41 -15.32
N SER A 7 -30.51 -35.86 -14.25
CA SER A 7 -30.83 -35.03 -13.08
C SER A 7 -29.56 -34.64 -12.30
N LEU A 8 -28.60 -35.55 -12.15
CA LEU A 8 -27.30 -35.28 -11.53
C LEU A 8 -26.46 -34.30 -12.37
N TYR A 9 -26.51 -34.46 -13.71
CA TYR A 9 -25.82 -33.52 -14.63
C TYR A 9 -26.43 -32.11 -14.61
N LEU A 10 -27.76 -32.01 -14.54
CA LEU A 10 -28.45 -30.72 -14.39
C LEU A 10 -28.13 -30.06 -13.05
N LEU A 11 -28.09 -30.85 -11.95
CA LEU A 11 -27.72 -30.34 -10.62
C LEU A 11 -26.26 -29.85 -10.57
N CYS A 12 -25.32 -30.61 -11.19
CA CYS A 12 -23.93 -30.19 -11.33
C CYS A 12 -23.79 -28.92 -12.19
N CYS A 13 -24.51 -28.82 -13.31
CA CYS A 13 -24.48 -27.62 -14.15
C CYS A 13 -25.04 -26.39 -13.44
N VAL A 14 -26.11 -26.53 -12.65
CA VAL A 14 -26.68 -25.43 -11.87
C VAL A 14 -25.71 -24.99 -10.77
N CYS A 15 -25.06 -25.92 -10.06
CA CYS A 15 -24.03 -25.59 -9.08
C CYS A 15 -22.81 -24.91 -9.70
N VAL A 16 -22.34 -25.37 -10.86
CA VAL A 16 -21.21 -24.75 -11.59
C VAL A 16 -21.59 -23.36 -12.12
N CYS A 17 -22.82 -23.18 -12.59
CA CYS A 17 -23.29 -21.85 -13.03
C CYS A 17 -23.44 -20.86 -11.86
N GLN A 18 -23.87 -21.32 -10.69
CA GLN A 18 -23.96 -20.46 -9.51
C GLN A 18 -22.58 -20.09 -8.97
N LEU A 19 -21.62 -21.02 -8.95
CA LEU A 19 -20.22 -20.74 -8.60
C LEU A 19 -19.55 -19.75 -9.58
N HIS A 20 -19.82 -19.87 -10.89
CA HIS A 20 -19.31 -18.92 -11.89
C HIS A 20 -19.95 -17.53 -11.77
N ALA A 21 -21.22 -17.44 -11.40
CA ALA A 21 -21.89 -16.17 -11.21
C ALA A 21 -21.43 -15.45 -9.93
N ALA A 22 -21.21 -16.19 -8.84
CA ALA A 22 -20.69 -15.66 -7.59
C ALA A 22 -19.24 -15.16 -7.74
N ASN A 23 -18.37 -15.93 -8.39
CA ASN A 23 -17.00 -15.49 -8.71
C ASN A 23 -16.98 -14.19 -9.55
N ASN A 24 -17.90 -14.04 -10.52
CA ASN A 24 -18.00 -12.81 -11.31
C ASN A 24 -18.36 -11.57 -10.46
N VAL A 25 -19.20 -11.72 -9.42
CA VAL A 25 -19.59 -10.61 -8.55
C VAL A 25 -18.42 -10.18 -7.67
N VAL A 26 -17.77 -11.13 -6.99
CA VAL A 26 -16.64 -10.85 -6.10
C VAL A 26 -15.47 -10.26 -6.88
N ASP A 27 -15.13 -10.81 -8.06
CA ASP A 27 -14.06 -10.28 -8.92
C ASP A 27 -14.36 -8.85 -9.40
N SER A 28 -15.61 -8.57 -9.74
CA SER A 28 -16.05 -7.22 -10.11
C SER A 28 -15.89 -6.24 -8.93
N LEU A 29 -16.29 -6.66 -7.73
CA LEU A 29 -16.16 -5.86 -6.51
C LEU A 29 -14.69 -5.65 -6.11
N LEU A 30 -13.84 -6.67 -6.24
CA LEU A 30 -12.39 -6.53 -6.03
C LEU A 30 -11.77 -5.52 -7.00
N SER A 31 -12.18 -5.55 -8.27
CA SER A 31 -11.72 -4.57 -9.26
C SER A 31 -12.18 -3.15 -8.93
N GLN A 32 -13.40 -3.00 -8.41
CA GLN A 32 -13.90 -1.71 -7.91
C GLN A 32 -13.10 -1.24 -6.69
N LEU A 33 -12.77 -2.14 -5.77
CA LEU A 33 -11.95 -1.82 -4.60
C LEU A 33 -10.55 -1.36 -5.03
N ASP A 34 -9.91 -2.09 -5.96
CA ASP A 34 -8.60 -1.70 -6.50
C ASP A 34 -8.64 -0.28 -7.11
N HIS A 35 -9.72 0.05 -7.85
CA HIS A 35 -9.92 1.40 -8.39
C HIS A 35 -10.14 2.45 -7.30
N VAL A 36 -10.90 2.13 -6.25
CA VAL A 36 -11.11 3.03 -5.10
C VAL A 36 -9.80 3.26 -4.34
N ILE A 37 -8.98 2.22 -4.17
CA ILE A 37 -7.64 2.34 -3.57
C ILE A 37 -6.75 3.27 -4.40
N GLN A 38 -6.76 3.16 -5.72
CA GLN A 38 -6.00 4.07 -6.60
C GLN A 38 -6.47 5.53 -6.48
N ASN A 39 -7.78 5.75 -6.30
CA ASN A 39 -8.37 7.08 -6.14
C ASN A 39 -8.39 7.59 -4.69
N ARG A 40 -7.86 6.84 -3.74
CA ARG A 40 -7.78 7.19 -2.31
C ARG A 40 -7.26 8.61 -2.03
N PRO A 41 -6.24 9.14 -2.74
CA PRO A 41 -5.77 10.51 -2.51
C PRO A 41 -6.87 11.56 -2.61
N VAL A 42 -7.85 11.37 -3.50
CA VAL A 42 -8.98 12.30 -3.68
C VAL A 42 -9.87 12.36 -2.43
N TYR A 43 -10.18 11.20 -1.84
CA TYR A 43 -11.00 11.14 -0.62
C TYR A 43 -10.27 11.75 0.59
N ILE A 44 -8.96 11.51 0.67
CA ILE A 44 -8.11 12.11 1.69
C ILE A 44 -8.06 13.64 1.55
N GLU A 45 -7.90 14.16 0.34
CA GLU A 45 -7.91 15.60 0.07
C GLU A 45 -9.23 16.25 0.49
N GLN A 46 -10.36 15.61 0.17
CA GLN A 46 -11.68 16.08 0.62
C GLN A 46 -11.78 16.11 2.14
N LYS A 47 -11.29 15.08 2.83
CA LYS A 47 -11.22 15.01 4.29
C LYS A 47 -10.36 16.12 4.88
N GLU A 48 -9.15 16.29 4.36
CA GLU A 48 -8.23 17.32 4.81
C GLU A 48 -8.79 18.73 4.60
N LYS A 49 -9.50 18.96 3.50
CA LYS A 49 -10.23 20.23 3.28
C LYS A 49 -11.25 20.47 4.38
N LYS A 50 -12.09 19.48 4.68
CA LYS A 50 -13.11 19.58 5.74
C LYS A 50 -12.48 19.85 7.12
N LEU A 51 -11.38 19.13 7.41
CA LEU A 51 -10.61 19.34 8.64
C LEU A 51 -10.02 20.75 8.72
N ASN A 52 -9.52 21.27 7.61
CA ASN A 52 -8.96 22.62 7.54
C ASN A 52 -10.04 23.70 7.72
N ASP A 53 -11.21 23.52 7.12
CA ASP A 53 -12.35 24.44 7.29
C ASP A 53 -12.79 24.52 8.75
N LEU A 54 -12.90 23.37 9.44
CA LEU A 54 -13.21 23.31 10.87
C LEU A 54 -12.10 23.97 11.73
N ARG A 55 -10.83 23.74 11.37
CA ARG A 55 -9.70 24.38 12.06
C ARG A 55 -9.70 25.90 11.89
N GLN A 56 -10.05 26.40 10.72
CA GLN A 56 -10.18 27.83 10.48
C GLN A 56 -11.33 28.43 11.27
N ALA A 57 -12.48 27.76 11.35
CA ALA A 57 -13.61 28.18 12.16
C ALA A 57 -13.24 28.25 13.66
N LEU A 58 -12.49 27.28 14.17
CA LEU A 58 -12.00 27.27 15.56
C LEU A 58 -11.00 28.39 15.89
N ARG A 59 -10.31 28.97 14.90
CA ARG A 59 -9.43 30.12 15.09
C ARG A 59 -10.16 31.45 15.25
N GLN A 60 -11.44 31.51 14.88
CA GLN A 60 -12.24 32.70 15.03
C GLN A 60 -12.60 32.95 16.51
N ARG A 61 -12.93 34.19 16.81
CA ARG A 61 -13.46 34.55 18.16
C ARG A 61 -14.92 34.12 18.26
N ILE A 62 -15.15 32.99 18.93
CA ILE A 62 -16.48 32.38 19.14
C ILE A 62 -16.72 32.17 20.62
N SER A 63 -18.00 32.03 21.02
CA SER A 63 -18.38 31.68 22.40
C SER A 63 -17.85 30.29 22.77
N ASP A 64 -17.70 30.03 24.09
CA ASP A 64 -17.30 28.70 24.56
C ASP A 64 -18.33 27.62 24.18
N GLU A 65 -19.63 27.94 24.12
CA GLU A 65 -20.70 27.05 23.66
C GLU A 65 -20.48 26.63 22.19
N ASN A 66 -20.30 27.62 21.30
CA ASN A 66 -20.02 27.35 19.90
C ASN A 66 -18.68 26.62 19.71
N ARG A 67 -17.69 26.95 20.54
CA ARG A 67 -16.37 26.25 20.52
C ARG A 67 -16.51 24.79 20.93
N PHE A 68 -17.29 24.52 21.99
CA PHE A 68 -17.55 23.15 22.45
C PHE A 68 -18.25 22.31 21.37
N THR A 69 -19.28 22.87 20.73
CA THR A 69 -19.99 22.22 19.61
C THR A 69 -19.09 22.00 18.42
N LEU A 70 -18.28 23.00 18.03
CA LEU A 70 -17.39 22.91 16.89
C LEU A 70 -16.24 21.93 17.12
N LEU A 71 -15.70 21.88 18.34
CA LEU A 71 -14.73 20.86 18.74
C LEU A 71 -15.33 19.46 18.69
N GLY A 72 -16.62 19.28 19.00
CA GLY A 72 -17.32 18.01 18.81
C GLY A 72 -17.30 17.56 17.34
N LYS A 73 -17.74 18.44 16.43
CA LYS A 73 -17.70 18.17 14.98
C LYS A 73 -16.28 17.88 14.48
N TYR A 74 -15.30 18.61 15.00
CA TYR A 74 -13.90 18.42 14.63
C TYR A 74 -13.34 17.08 15.17
N LEU A 75 -13.76 16.68 16.35
CA LEU A 75 -13.46 15.38 16.93
C LEU A 75 -14.05 14.23 16.11
N ASP A 76 -15.32 14.34 15.70
CA ASP A 76 -15.99 13.33 14.90
C ASP A 76 -15.27 13.07 13.56
N GLU A 77 -14.70 14.13 12.96
CA GLU A 77 -13.89 13.98 11.76
C GLU A 77 -12.53 13.30 12.02
N TYR A 78 -11.98 13.38 13.24
CA TYR A 78 -10.69 12.76 13.57
C TYR A 78 -10.80 11.34 14.13
N ARG A 79 -11.95 10.89 14.64
CA ARG A 79 -12.13 9.61 15.37
C ARG A 79 -11.47 8.41 14.67
N SER A 80 -11.75 8.21 13.40
CA SER A 80 -11.18 7.11 12.58
C SER A 80 -10.09 7.58 11.63
N TYR A 81 -9.51 8.77 11.90
CA TYR A 81 -8.51 9.37 11.03
C TYR A 81 -7.16 9.57 11.70
N ASN A 82 -7.12 10.00 12.98
CA ASN A 82 -5.88 10.12 13.74
C ASN A 82 -6.16 10.17 15.25
N THR A 83 -5.69 9.17 15.96
CA THR A 83 -5.93 8.97 17.40
C THR A 83 -5.34 10.08 18.27
N ASP A 84 -4.11 10.53 17.98
CA ASP A 84 -3.46 11.58 18.76
C ASP A 84 -4.19 12.91 18.66
N SER A 85 -4.62 13.25 17.44
CA SER A 85 -5.43 14.45 17.21
C SER A 85 -6.77 14.35 17.92
N SER A 86 -7.42 13.18 17.88
CA SER A 86 -8.68 12.93 18.59
C SER A 86 -8.53 13.13 20.11
N LEU A 87 -7.48 12.58 20.70
CA LEU A 87 -7.17 12.77 22.13
C LEU A 87 -6.89 14.23 22.46
N TYR A 88 -6.15 14.92 21.62
CA TYR A 88 -5.88 16.35 21.82
C TYR A 88 -7.17 17.16 21.81
N ILE A 89 -8.01 16.96 20.78
CA ILE A 89 -9.28 17.69 20.60
C ILE A 89 -10.26 17.37 21.75
N SER A 90 -10.34 16.12 22.18
CA SER A 90 -11.23 15.73 23.31
C SER A 90 -10.81 16.42 24.61
N ARG A 91 -9.51 16.53 24.88
CA ARG A 91 -8.98 17.27 26.03
C ARG A 91 -9.26 18.78 25.94
N GLU A 92 -9.06 19.37 24.77
CA GLU A 92 -9.43 20.78 24.53
C GLU A 92 -10.93 21.00 24.76
N ARG A 93 -11.78 20.07 24.29
CA ARG A 93 -13.21 20.10 24.50
C ARG A 93 -13.56 20.05 25.99
N TYR A 94 -12.88 19.23 26.75
CA TYR A 94 -13.03 19.17 28.21
C TYR A 94 -12.62 20.49 28.89
N GLN A 95 -11.50 21.11 28.48
CA GLN A 95 -11.09 22.42 29.00
C GLN A 95 -12.12 23.52 28.72
N VAL A 96 -12.76 23.49 27.56
CA VAL A 96 -13.87 24.40 27.26
C VAL A 96 -15.05 24.16 28.21
N ALA A 97 -15.44 22.90 28.41
CA ALA A 97 -16.52 22.53 29.33
C ALA A 97 -16.25 22.94 30.78
N LEU A 98 -14.99 22.87 31.22
CA LEU A 98 -14.56 23.38 32.55
C LEU A 98 -14.75 24.88 32.66
N ARG A 99 -14.39 25.68 31.64
CA ARG A 99 -14.60 27.14 31.64
C ARG A 99 -16.08 27.49 31.68
N MET A 100 -16.91 26.73 30.98
CA MET A 100 -18.35 26.89 30.96
C MET A 100 -18.99 26.50 32.30
N LYS A 101 -18.29 25.75 33.15
CA LYS A 101 -18.81 25.17 34.39
C LYS A 101 -20.06 24.31 34.18
N ASN A 102 -20.20 23.72 33.01
CA ASN A 102 -21.31 22.86 32.61
C ASN A 102 -20.92 21.40 32.85
N LYS A 103 -21.56 20.74 33.82
CA LYS A 103 -21.22 19.35 34.20
C LYS A 103 -21.56 18.35 33.10
N GLU A 104 -22.67 18.51 32.43
CA GLU A 104 -23.08 17.68 31.29
C GLU A 104 -22.04 17.71 30.17
N HIS A 105 -21.57 18.91 29.80
CA HIS A 105 -20.51 19.06 28.78
C HIS A 105 -19.17 18.45 29.23
N GLN A 106 -18.84 18.55 30.53
CA GLN A 106 -17.67 17.90 31.08
C GLN A 106 -17.76 16.38 30.96
N ASP A 107 -18.90 15.81 31.36
CA ASP A 107 -19.15 14.38 31.30
C ASP A 107 -19.17 13.88 29.84
N ASN A 108 -19.79 14.63 28.93
CA ASN A 108 -19.73 14.33 27.48
C ASN A 108 -18.28 14.33 26.94
N ALA A 109 -17.47 15.32 27.31
CA ALA A 109 -16.06 15.37 26.87
C ALA A 109 -15.21 14.27 27.52
N LEU A 110 -15.47 13.88 28.77
CA LEU A 110 -14.84 12.72 29.40
C LEU A 110 -15.19 11.42 28.69
N MET A 111 -16.48 11.23 28.34
CA MET A 111 -16.95 10.10 27.55
C MET A 111 -16.25 10.02 26.19
N ASN A 112 -16.08 11.16 25.48
CA ASN A 112 -15.33 11.18 24.24
C ASN A 112 -13.87 10.72 24.45
N THR A 113 -13.23 11.19 25.51
CA THR A 113 -11.85 10.82 25.81
C THR A 113 -11.75 9.33 26.17
N ALA A 114 -12.68 8.80 26.95
CA ALA A 114 -12.74 7.39 27.31
C ALA A 114 -12.95 6.48 26.08
N GLU A 115 -13.84 6.85 25.15
CA GLU A 115 -14.04 6.11 23.91
C GLU A 115 -12.74 6.02 23.08
N ILE A 116 -12.06 7.16 22.88
CA ILE A 116 -10.82 7.19 22.12
C ILE A 116 -9.71 6.37 22.82
N MET A 117 -9.62 6.48 24.14
CA MET A 117 -8.66 5.68 24.93
C MET A 117 -8.97 4.19 24.81
N GLY A 118 -10.24 3.80 24.88
CA GLY A 118 -10.66 2.40 24.73
C GLY A 118 -10.30 1.84 23.37
N THR A 119 -10.60 2.55 22.29
CA THR A 119 -10.24 2.12 20.92
C THR A 119 -8.73 2.13 20.68
N ALA A 120 -7.98 2.97 21.41
CA ALA A 120 -6.52 2.99 21.39
C ALA A 120 -5.84 1.90 22.26
N GLY A 121 -6.63 1.05 22.95
CA GLY A 121 -6.12 -0.02 23.82
C GLY A 121 -5.77 0.41 25.25
N MET A 122 -6.11 1.63 25.65
CA MET A 122 -5.95 2.15 27.02
C MET A 122 -7.21 1.86 27.84
N TYR A 123 -7.52 0.58 28.01
CA TYR A 123 -8.79 0.13 28.57
C TYR A 123 -8.99 0.56 30.02
N LYS A 124 -7.95 0.42 30.84
CA LYS A 124 -8.01 0.80 32.25
C LYS A 124 -8.31 2.28 32.41
N GLU A 125 -7.59 3.13 31.68
CA GLU A 125 -7.78 4.57 31.69
C GLU A 125 -9.16 4.96 31.18
N ALA A 126 -9.67 4.29 30.15
CA ALA A 126 -11.01 4.50 29.64
C ALA A 126 -12.08 4.18 30.69
N VAL A 127 -11.98 3.03 31.37
CA VAL A 127 -12.89 2.62 32.43
C VAL A 127 -12.78 3.55 33.63
N ASP A 128 -11.58 3.93 34.05
CA ASP A 128 -11.35 4.87 35.17
C ASP A 128 -11.97 6.24 34.88
N LEU A 129 -11.90 6.74 33.64
CA LEU A 129 -12.59 7.97 33.24
C LEU A 129 -14.11 7.81 33.30
N MET A 130 -14.65 6.70 32.80
CA MET A 130 -16.07 6.42 32.80
C MET A 130 -16.63 6.28 34.23
N HIS A 131 -15.87 5.81 35.21
CA HIS A 131 -16.28 5.77 36.62
C HIS A 131 -16.54 7.17 37.21
N ASN A 132 -15.95 8.24 36.64
CA ASN A 132 -16.21 9.62 37.07
C ASN A 132 -17.50 10.20 36.48
N VAL A 133 -18.12 9.50 35.52
CA VAL A 133 -19.38 9.90 34.88
C VAL A 133 -20.54 9.16 35.54
N GLN A 134 -21.43 9.90 36.14
CA GLN A 134 -22.60 9.34 36.83
C GLN A 134 -23.81 9.38 35.91
N ILE A 135 -24.28 8.21 35.47
CA ILE A 135 -25.39 8.10 34.50
C ILE A 135 -26.66 8.84 34.94
N ASN A 136 -26.95 8.83 36.23
CA ASN A 136 -28.13 9.51 36.78
C ASN A 136 -28.11 11.04 36.64
N HIS A 137 -26.96 11.62 36.34
CA HIS A 137 -26.76 13.05 36.09
C HIS A 137 -26.67 13.37 34.61
N LEU A 138 -26.63 12.37 33.76
CA LEU A 138 -26.62 12.55 32.30
C LEU A 138 -28.06 12.75 31.79
N PRO A 139 -28.26 13.61 30.81
CA PRO A 139 -29.52 13.68 30.08
C PRO A 139 -29.77 12.38 29.31
N ASP A 140 -31.04 12.04 29.09
CA ASP A 140 -31.46 10.76 28.53
C ASP A 140 -30.87 10.48 27.13
N ASP A 141 -30.63 11.52 26.34
CA ASP A 141 -30.02 11.42 25.01
C ASP A 141 -28.52 11.01 25.04
N LEU A 142 -27.85 11.15 26.17
CA LEU A 142 -26.49 10.70 26.38
C LEU A 142 -26.39 9.28 26.97
N HIS A 143 -27.49 8.69 27.48
CA HIS A 143 -27.50 7.33 28.00
C HIS A 143 -27.04 6.27 26.94
N PRO A 144 -27.51 6.33 25.67
CA PRO A 144 -27.01 5.41 24.63
C PRO A 144 -25.51 5.50 24.45
N TYR A 145 -24.96 6.70 24.46
CA TYR A 145 -23.51 6.89 24.29
C TYR A 145 -22.71 6.36 25.49
N TYR A 146 -23.21 6.56 26.71
CA TYR A 146 -22.62 6.01 27.93
C TYR A 146 -22.51 4.46 27.87
N TYR A 147 -23.60 3.78 27.54
CA TYR A 147 -23.62 2.33 27.44
C TYR A 147 -22.80 1.82 26.25
N HIS A 148 -22.80 2.56 25.15
CA HIS A 148 -21.98 2.24 23.98
C HIS A 148 -20.48 2.17 24.33
N ILE A 149 -19.97 3.15 25.08
CA ILE A 149 -18.54 3.18 25.47
C ILE A 149 -18.20 1.95 26.33
N TYR A 150 -18.96 1.67 27.35
CA TYR A 150 -18.71 0.49 28.21
C TYR A 150 -18.78 -0.80 27.40
N ARG A 151 -19.82 -0.98 26.57
CA ARG A 151 -19.95 -2.15 25.70
C ARG A 151 -18.72 -2.30 24.80
N THR A 152 -18.27 -1.21 24.19
CA THR A 152 -17.13 -1.24 23.26
C THR A 152 -15.83 -1.55 24.00
N VAL A 153 -15.56 -0.88 25.12
CA VAL A 153 -14.32 -1.09 25.88
C VAL A 153 -14.25 -2.52 26.44
N TYR A 154 -15.35 -3.03 27.06
CA TYR A 154 -15.33 -4.39 27.57
C TYR A 154 -15.36 -5.43 26.46
N GLY A 155 -15.98 -5.17 25.30
CA GLY A 155 -15.89 -6.01 24.11
C GLY A 155 -14.45 -6.15 23.62
N LEU A 156 -13.74 -5.04 23.49
CA LEU A 156 -12.32 -5.06 23.12
C LEU A 156 -11.45 -5.76 24.20
N MET A 157 -11.76 -5.55 25.49
CA MET A 157 -11.08 -6.30 26.57
C MET A 157 -11.33 -7.81 26.45
N ALA A 158 -12.51 -8.24 26.06
CA ALA A 158 -12.81 -9.67 25.82
C ALA A 158 -12.04 -10.22 24.62
N ASP A 159 -11.97 -9.46 23.51
CA ASP A 159 -11.27 -9.84 22.28
C ASP A 159 -9.74 -10.00 22.51
N TYR A 160 -9.17 -9.19 23.40
CA TYR A 160 -7.73 -9.20 23.70
C TYR A 160 -7.38 -9.81 25.06
N ALA A 161 -8.33 -10.47 25.74
CA ALA A 161 -8.09 -11.15 27.00
C ALA A 161 -7.10 -12.30 26.82
N VAL A 162 -6.16 -12.41 27.77
CA VAL A 162 -5.13 -13.47 27.75
C VAL A 162 -5.69 -14.79 28.29
N THR A 163 -6.60 -14.73 29.26
CA THR A 163 -7.17 -15.92 29.89
C THR A 163 -8.65 -16.10 29.51
N GLU A 164 -9.09 -17.35 29.39
CA GLU A 164 -10.50 -17.66 29.13
C GLU A 164 -11.43 -17.15 30.26
N GLN A 165 -10.93 -17.05 31.48
CA GLN A 165 -11.69 -16.52 32.61
C GLN A 165 -11.98 -15.02 32.41
N GLU A 166 -10.96 -14.24 32.03
CA GLU A 166 -11.11 -12.81 31.75
C GLU A 166 -11.99 -12.58 30.53
N LYS A 167 -11.78 -13.35 29.46
CA LYS A 167 -12.60 -13.31 28.25
C LYS A 167 -14.08 -13.49 28.56
N LYS A 168 -14.40 -14.53 29.34
CA LYS A 168 -15.79 -14.79 29.76
C LYS A 168 -16.35 -13.66 30.62
N LEU A 169 -15.57 -13.17 31.59
CA LEU A 169 -15.98 -12.05 32.46
C LEU A 169 -16.30 -10.81 31.63
N TYR A 170 -15.41 -10.41 30.73
CA TYR A 170 -15.59 -9.21 29.92
C TYR A 170 -16.74 -9.39 28.91
N ALA A 171 -16.92 -10.59 28.34
CA ALA A 171 -18.06 -10.89 27.49
C ALA A 171 -19.40 -10.75 28.24
N GLU A 172 -19.49 -11.27 29.47
CA GLU A 172 -20.70 -11.13 30.31
C GLU A 172 -20.98 -9.64 30.66
N ILE A 173 -19.95 -8.84 30.86
CA ILE A 173 -20.12 -7.40 31.10
C ILE A 173 -20.57 -6.71 29.79
N THR A 174 -19.99 -7.08 28.67
CA THR A 174 -20.38 -6.57 27.34
C THR A 174 -21.85 -6.86 27.05
N ASP A 175 -22.32 -8.07 27.35
CA ASP A 175 -23.72 -8.45 27.16
C ASP A 175 -24.67 -7.61 27.99
N ARG A 176 -24.36 -7.36 29.26
CA ARG A 176 -25.17 -6.48 30.12
C ARG A 176 -25.27 -5.05 29.56
N TYR A 177 -24.18 -4.49 29.07
CA TYR A 177 -24.19 -3.15 28.47
C TYR A 177 -24.89 -3.15 27.10
N ARG A 178 -24.81 -4.26 26.35
CA ARG A 178 -25.58 -4.46 25.11
C ARG A 178 -27.10 -4.41 25.39
N ASP A 179 -27.57 -5.15 26.39
CA ASP A 179 -28.96 -5.17 26.75
C ASP A 179 -29.44 -3.79 27.23
N SER A 180 -28.63 -3.09 28.05
CA SER A 180 -28.91 -1.73 28.48
C SER A 180 -29.02 -0.77 27.30
N LEU A 181 -28.12 -0.88 26.34
CA LEU A 181 -28.10 -0.06 25.13
C LEU A 181 -29.36 -0.29 24.26
N LEU A 182 -29.81 -1.53 24.10
CA LEU A 182 -31.03 -1.87 23.37
C LEU A 182 -32.30 -1.29 24.04
N LEU A 183 -32.31 -1.15 25.36
CA LEU A 183 -33.44 -0.59 26.08
C LEU A 183 -33.57 0.93 25.86
N VAL A 184 -32.47 1.66 25.79
CA VAL A 184 -32.45 3.13 25.72
C VAL A 184 -32.32 3.67 24.29
N ASN A 185 -31.82 2.91 23.34
CA ASN A 185 -31.51 3.40 21.98
C ASN A 185 -32.57 2.94 20.97
N LYS A 186 -33.79 3.39 21.09
CA LYS A 186 -34.90 3.05 20.19
C LYS A 186 -35.01 3.97 18.98
N ASP A 187 -34.49 5.18 19.07
CA ASP A 187 -34.68 6.22 18.06
C ASP A 187 -33.60 6.18 16.97
N ASN A 188 -32.38 5.67 17.27
CA ASN A 188 -31.32 5.51 16.29
C ASN A 188 -31.41 4.13 15.65
N LEU A 189 -32.05 4.05 14.50
CA LEU A 189 -32.30 2.79 13.78
C LEU A 189 -30.99 2.03 13.45
N LEU A 190 -29.92 2.73 13.01
CA LEU A 190 -28.64 2.11 12.72
C LEU A 190 -28.06 1.40 13.94
N VAL A 191 -27.86 2.16 15.03
CA VAL A 191 -27.25 1.62 16.25
C VAL A 191 -28.10 0.49 16.82
N TYR A 192 -29.43 0.64 16.83
CA TYR A 192 -30.33 -0.40 17.27
C TYR A 192 -30.18 -1.68 16.43
N THR A 193 -30.18 -1.57 15.10
CA THR A 193 -30.01 -2.69 14.17
C THR A 193 -28.67 -3.40 14.38
N LEU A 194 -27.57 -2.64 14.49
CA LEU A 194 -26.24 -3.20 14.71
C LEU A 194 -26.15 -3.97 16.03
N ILE A 195 -26.66 -3.41 17.12
CA ILE A 195 -26.60 -4.03 18.45
C ILE A 195 -27.50 -5.26 18.51
N GLN A 196 -28.69 -5.19 17.92
CA GLN A 196 -29.60 -6.34 17.84
C GLN A 196 -29.04 -7.47 16.98
N SER A 197 -28.40 -7.12 15.86
CA SER A 197 -27.73 -8.12 15.02
C SER A 197 -26.56 -8.79 15.75
N ASP A 198 -25.76 -8.02 16.48
CA ASP A 198 -24.70 -8.53 17.33
C ASP A 198 -25.26 -9.48 18.41
N GLN A 199 -26.39 -9.15 19.05
CA GLN A 199 -27.06 -10.01 19.99
C GLN A 199 -27.54 -11.33 19.36
N HIS A 200 -28.10 -11.27 18.13
CA HIS A 200 -28.48 -12.49 17.39
C HIS A 200 -27.25 -13.33 17.03
N ASN A 201 -26.15 -12.73 16.63
CA ASN A 201 -24.90 -13.44 16.35
C ASN A 201 -24.36 -14.18 17.58
N VAL A 202 -24.35 -13.53 18.75
CA VAL A 202 -23.93 -14.15 20.02
C VAL A 202 -24.84 -15.33 20.41
N ARG A 203 -26.14 -15.26 20.08
CA ARG A 203 -27.11 -16.33 20.32
C ARG A 203 -27.09 -17.45 19.27
N GLY A 204 -26.26 -17.34 18.22
CA GLY A 204 -26.23 -18.29 17.11
C GLY A 204 -27.39 -18.16 16.12
N GLU A 205 -28.14 -17.06 16.19
CA GLU A 205 -29.31 -16.79 15.32
C GLU A 205 -28.87 -15.98 14.07
N PHE A 206 -27.89 -16.50 13.33
CA PHE A 206 -27.21 -15.75 12.25
C PHE A 206 -28.15 -15.28 11.15
N ASP A 207 -29.17 -16.07 10.78
CA ASP A 207 -30.12 -15.69 9.73
C ASP A 207 -30.95 -14.44 10.11
N LYS A 208 -31.29 -14.28 11.40
CA LYS A 208 -31.98 -13.08 11.88
C LYS A 208 -31.06 -11.84 11.80
N ALA A 209 -29.81 -12.01 12.20
CA ALA A 209 -28.83 -10.93 12.10
C ALA A 209 -28.63 -10.49 10.64
N ILE A 210 -28.47 -11.46 9.73
CA ILE A 210 -28.33 -11.22 8.29
C ILE A 210 -29.55 -10.49 7.73
N GLN A 211 -30.76 -10.96 8.06
CA GLN A 211 -32.00 -10.33 7.58
C GLN A 211 -32.09 -8.87 8.02
N LEU A 212 -31.89 -8.60 9.32
CA LEU A 212 -31.95 -7.23 9.87
C LEU A 212 -30.98 -6.27 9.18
N LEU A 213 -29.72 -6.70 8.98
CA LEU A 213 -28.69 -5.89 8.35
C LEU A 213 -28.95 -5.71 6.85
N THR A 214 -29.42 -6.75 6.17
CA THR A 214 -29.77 -6.69 4.74
C THR A 214 -30.94 -5.74 4.51
N ASP A 215 -31.98 -5.81 5.34
CA ASP A 215 -33.14 -4.92 5.27
C ASP A 215 -32.71 -3.46 5.50
N TYR A 216 -31.80 -3.22 6.46
CA TYR A 216 -31.25 -1.89 6.69
C TYR A 216 -30.47 -1.38 5.47
N LEU A 217 -29.58 -2.21 4.89
CA LEU A 217 -28.77 -1.86 3.71
C LEU A 217 -29.61 -1.65 2.43
N ALA A 218 -30.78 -2.28 2.34
CA ALA A 218 -31.73 -2.08 1.24
C ALA A 218 -32.47 -0.74 1.34
N GLY A 219 -32.45 -0.08 2.50
CA GLY A 219 -33.00 1.26 2.72
C GLY A 219 -32.16 2.36 2.08
N GLN A 220 -32.67 3.58 2.15
CA GLN A 220 -31.91 4.76 1.73
C GLN A 220 -30.92 5.15 2.85
N ILE A 221 -29.62 5.01 2.61
CA ILE A 221 -28.56 5.37 3.56
C ILE A 221 -27.78 6.55 2.98
N ASP A 222 -27.89 7.70 3.61
CA ASP A 222 -27.22 8.92 3.17
C ASP A 222 -25.72 8.94 3.53
N ASN A 223 -25.35 8.29 4.63
CA ASN A 223 -24.00 8.29 5.13
C ASN A 223 -23.22 7.06 4.67
N VAL A 224 -22.20 7.26 3.85
CA VAL A 224 -21.35 6.17 3.31
C VAL A 224 -20.64 5.38 4.42
N HIS A 225 -20.31 6.01 5.54
CA HIS A 225 -19.68 5.32 6.67
C HIS A 225 -20.64 4.35 7.37
N ASP A 226 -21.93 4.65 7.41
CA ASP A 226 -22.95 3.74 7.97
C ASP A 226 -23.06 2.46 7.13
N VAL A 227 -22.93 2.58 5.80
CA VAL A 227 -22.82 1.43 4.89
C VAL A 227 -21.60 0.57 5.24
N ALA A 228 -20.46 1.20 5.53
CA ALA A 228 -19.24 0.48 5.89
C ALA A 228 -19.43 -0.37 7.16
N ILE A 229 -20.00 0.23 8.22
CA ILE A 229 -20.22 -0.45 9.50
C ILE A 229 -21.24 -1.58 9.35
N CYS A 230 -22.36 -1.35 8.65
CA CYS A 230 -23.36 -2.38 8.40
C CYS A 230 -22.81 -3.53 7.58
N ALA A 231 -22.08 -3.26 6.48
CA ALA A 231 -21.48 -4.28 5.65
C ALA A 231 -20.44 -5.09 6.43
N TYR A 232 -19.63 -4.44 7.27
CA TYR A 232 -18.71 -5.13 8.16
C TYR A 232 -19.44 -6.08 9.13
N THR A 233 -20.49 -5.60 9.81
CA THR A 233 -21.26 -6.42 10.76
C THR A 233 -21.93 -7.59 10.05
N LEU A 234 -22.40 -7.37 8.82
CA LEU A 234 -23.00 -8.42 7.98
C LEU A 234 -21.96 -9.45 7.55
N SER A 235 -20.72 -9.04 7.22
CA SER A 235 -19.64 -9.97 6.94
C SER A 235 -19.32 -10.87 8.13
N GLU A 236 -19.37 -10.33 9.36
CA GLU A 236 -19.19 -11.15 10.58
C GLU A 236 -20.31 -12.19 10.77
N SER A 237 -21.56 -11.82 10.45
CA SER A 237 -22.68 -12.77 10.50
C SER A 237 -22.50 -13.91 9.50
N TYR A 238 -22.02 -13.62 8.28
CA TYR A 238 -21.71 -14.63 7.28
C TYR A 238 -20.49 -15.47 7.65
N ARG A 239 -19.45 -14.87 8.25
CA ARG A 239 -18.31 -15.60 8.80
C ARG A 239 -18.71 -16.60 9.86
N LEU A 240 -19.58 -16.21 10.80
CA LEU A 240 -20.12 -17.11 11.83
C LEU A 240 -21.00 -18.21 11.24
N LYS A 241 -21.61 -17.97 10.08
CA LYS A 241 -22.38 -18.95 9.31
C LYS A 241 -21.50 -19.81 8.39
N GLU A 242 -20.18 -19.56 8.34
CA GLU A 242 -19.21 -20.23 7.49
C GLU A 242 -19.43 -20.02 5.97
N ASP A 243 -20.11 -18.93 5.58
CA ASP A 243 -20.29 -18.50 4.18
C ASP A 243 -19.19 -17.53 3.76
N THR A 244 -18.05 -18.04 3.37
CA THR A 244 -16.85 -17.26 3.04
C THR A 244 -17.04 -16.36 1.82
N GLU A 245 -17.86 -16.77 0.83
CA GLU A 245 -18.11 -15.96 -0.36
C GLU A 245 -18.89 -14.69 -0.02
N LYS A 246 -19.93 -14.83 0.80
CA LYS A 246 -20.69 -13.67 1.27
C LYS A 246 -19.90 -12.84 2.29
N GLU A 247 -19.11 -13.46 3.15
CA GLU A 247 -18.18 -12.75 4.02
C GLU A 247 -17.27 -11.83 3.18
N LYS A 248 -16.63 -12.38 2.13
CA LYS A 248 -15.78 -11.60 1.21
C LYS A 248 -16.52 -10.44 0.55
N GLU A 249 -17.69 -10.72 -0.03
CA GLU A 249 -18.54 -9.71 -0.69
C GLU A 249 -18.75 -8.50 0.22
N TYR A 250 -19.18 -8.73 1.46
CA TYR A 250 -19.48 -7.66 2.40
C TYR A 250 -18.23 -7.01 3.00
N LEU A 251 -17.11 -7.72 3.14
CA LEU A 251 -15.82 -7.11 3.49
C LEU A 251 -15.33 -6.14 2.41
N ILE A 252 -15.53 -6.48 1.13
CA ILE A 252 -15.18 -5.60 0.01
C ILE A 252 -16.04 -4.35 0.03
N LEU A 253 -17.37 -4.51 0.17
CA LEU A 253 -18.30 -3.37 0.23
C LEU A 253 -17.96 -2.44 1.40
N SER A 254 -17.70 -2.98 2.58
CA SER A 254 -17.26 -2.22 3.74
C SER A 254 -15.96 -1.47 3.46
N SER A 255 -14.95 -2.14 2.88
CA SER A 255 -13.67 -1.53 2.55
C SER A 255 -13.79 -0.39 1.54
N ILE A 256 -14.66 -0.53 0.53
CA ILE A 256 -14.95 0.53 -0.45
C ILE A 256 -15.58 1.74 0.26
N ALA A 257 -16.53 1.51 1.15
CA ALA A 257 -17.25 2.57 1.86
C ALA A 257 -16.32 3.29 2.87
N ASP A 258 -15.48 2.55 3.61
CA ASP A 258 -14.47 3.11 4.51
C ASP A 258 -13.50 4.02 3.75
N MET A 259 -12.99 3.58 2.61
CA MET A 259 -12.07 4.37 1.80
C MET A 259 -12.69 5.65 1.27
N LYS A 260 -13.94 5.58 0.79
CA LYS A 260 -14.68 6.76 0.32
C LYS A 260 -14.98 7.76 1.45
N SER A 261 -15.10 7.27 2.68
CA SER A 261 -15.28 8.09 3.89
C SER A 261 -13.95 8.58 4.47
N ALA A 262 -12.82 8.25 3.83
CA ALA A 262 -11.47 8.54 4.31
C ALA A 262 -11.20 8.01 5.73
N VAL A 263 -11.85 6.92 6.14
CA VAL A 263 -11.48 6.13 7.32
C VAL A 263 -10.11 5.52 7.07
N ARG A 264 -9.25 5.47 8.10
CA ARG A 264 -7.90 4.92 7.99
C ARG A 264 -7.64 3.73 8.91
N GLU A 265 -8.61 3.36 9.74
CA GLU A 265 -8.55 2.18 10.60
C GLU A 265 -9.30 1.01 9.94
N TYR A 266 -8.71 0.43 8.91
CA TYR A 266 -9.36 -0.60 8.09
C TYR A 266 -9.42 -1.96 8.79
N ILE A 267 -10.57 -2.30 9.36
CA ILE A 267 -10.83 -3.65 9.89
C ILE A 267 -11.17 -4.59 8.73
N SER A 268 -12.08 -4.17 7.87
CA SER A 268 -12.60 -4.96 6.75
C SER A 268 -11.53 -5.30 5.74
N LEU A 269 -10.72 -4.30 5.32
CA LEU A 269 -9.64 -4.51 4.34
C LEU A 269 -8.55 -5.47 4.88
N ARG A 270 -8.23 -5.39 6.18
CA ARG A 270 -7.29 -6.32 6.82
C ARG A 270 -7.82 -7.75 6.80
N LYS A 271 -9.10 -7.95 7.19
CA LYS A 271 -9.73 -9.29 7.17
C LYS A 271 -9.81 -9.85 5.75
N LEU A 272 -10.20 -9.00 4.79
CA LEU A 272 -10.20 -9.35 3.37
C LEU A 272 -8.81 -9.79 2.89
N ALA A 273 -7.75 -9.08 3.27
CA ALA A 273 -6.39 -9.44 2.91
C ALA A 273 -5.99 -10.83 3.44
N VAL A 274 -6.46 -11.20 4.63
CA VAL A 274 -6.23 -12.54 5.19
C VAL A 274 -6.96 -13.62 4.39
N LEU A 275 -8.22 -13.38 4.02
CA LEU A 275 -8.99 -14.31 3.18
C LEU A 275 -8.36 -14.50 1.80
N LEU A 276 -7.98 -13.40 1.15
CA LEU A 276 -7.29 -13.44 -0.15
C LEU A 276 -5.95 -14.19 -0.07
N TYR A 277 -5.22 -14.04 1.04
CA TYR A 277 -4.00 -14.82 1.28
C TYR A 277 -4.30 -16.33 1.35
N GLN A 278 -5.35 -16.72 2.06
CA GLN A 278 -5.77 -18.13 2.19
C GLN A 278 -6.20 -18.72 0.84
N GLU A 279 -6.77 -17.91 -0.05
CA GLU A 279 -7.17 -18.27 -1.41
C GLU A 279 -6.03 -18.24 -2.43
N GLY A 280 -4.85 -17.73 -2.04
CA GLY A 280 -3.66 -17.66 -2.90
C GLY A 280 -3.54 -16.37 -3.73
N ASP A 281 -4.42 -15.38 -3.56
CA ASP A 281 -4.21 -14.03 -4.13
C ASP A 281 -3.23 -13.23 -3.26
N ILE A 282 -1.96 -13.64 -3.35
CA ILE A 282 -0.88 -13.08 -2.54
C ILE A 282 -0.62 -11.60 -2.86
N ASP A 283 -0.84 -11.20 -4.10
CA ASP A 283 -0.53 -9.83 -4.55
C ASP A 283 -1.49 -8.83 -3.92
N ARG A 284 -2.81 -9.10 -3.98
CA ARG A 284 -3.80 -8.25 -3.30
C ARG A 284 -3.68 -8.35 -1.79
N ALA A 285 -3.49 -9.54 -1.24
CA ALA A 285 -3.30 -9.74 0.19
C ALA A 285 -2.16 -8.87 0.74
N TYR A 286 -1.00 -8.91 0.08
CA TYR A 286 0.15 -8.08 0.46
C TYR A 286 -0.14 -6.58 0.30
N SER A 287 -0.69 -6.18 -0.85
CA SER A 287 -0.96 -4.77 -1.16
C SER A 287 -1.96 -4.15 -0.18
N TYR A 288 -3.06 -4.87 0.12
CA TYR A 288 -4.09 -4.40 1.04
C TYR A 288 -3.58 -4.36 2.47
N LEU A 289 -2.84 -5.38 2.91
CA LEU A 289 -2.31 -5.41 4.27
C LEU A 289 -1.22 -4.36 4.48
N LYS A 290 -0.40 -4.10 3.47
CA LYS A 290 0.57 -3.01 3.47
C LYS A 290 -0.13 -1.66 3.62
N LEU A 291 -1.20 -1.43 2.86
CA LEU A 291 -1.99 -0.21 2.95
C LEU A 291 -2.59 -0.05 4.36
N CYS A 292 -3.14 -1.12 4.93
CA CYS A 292 -3.65 -1.12 6.30
C CYS A 292 -2.55 -0.75 7.31
N MET A 293 -1.33 -1.26 7.12
CA MET A 293 -0.20 -0.96 8.00
C MET A 293 0.20 0.53 7.90
N ASP A 294 0.35 1.03 6.67
CA ASP A 294 0.75 2.42 6.45
C ASP A 294 -0.26 3.40 7.10
N ASP A 295 -1.55 3.10 6.98
CA ASP A 295 -2.60 3.92 7.57
C ASP A 295 -2.73 3.75 9.08
N ALA A 296 -2.64 2.53 9.61
CA ALA A 296 -2.64 2.30 11.04
C ALA A 296 -1.47 3.02 11.74
N VAL A 297 -0.33 3.09 11.06
CA VAL A 297 0.84 3.88 11.50
C VAL A 297 0.55 5.37 11.51
N PHE A 298 -0.02 5.88 10.43
CA PHE A 298 -0.40 7.30 10.33
C PHE A 298 -1.42 7.70 11.41
N CYS A 299 -2.41 6.83 11.66
CA CYS A 299 -3.44 7.05 12.66
C CYS A 299 -2.94 6.91 14.10
N ASN A 300 -1.79 6.31 14.33
CA ASN A 300 -1.35 5.79 15.62
C ASN A 300 -2.36 4.79 16.23
N ALA A 301 -2.96 3.95 15.37
CA ALA A 301 -3.96 2.94 15.75
C ALA A 301 -3.26 1.67 16.27
N ARG A 302 -2.81 1.71 17.53
CA ARG A 302 -1.94 0.68 18.14
C ARG A 302 -2.51 -0.73 18.06
N LEU A 303 -3.81 -0.91 18.33
CA LEU A 303 -4.46 -2.21 18.25
C LEU A 303 -4.43 -2.75 16.81
N ARG A 304 -4.71 -1.92 15.82
CA ARG A 304 -4.68 -2.31 14.39
C ARG A 304 -3.28 -2.72 13.96
N ILE A 305 -2.28 -1.98 14.42
CA ILE A 305 -0.88 -2.31 14.18
C ILE A 305 -0.56 -3.71 14.73
N LEU A 306 -0.98 -4.02 15.96
CA LEU A 306 -0.77 -5.33 16.57
C LEU A 306 -1.42 -6.46 15.79
N GLU A 307 -2.69 -6.29 15.39
CA GLU A 307 -3.44 -7.28 14.59
C GLU A 307 -2.75 -7.53 13.24
N ILE A 308 -2.28 -6.47 12.58
CA ILE A 308 -1.58 -6.60 11.30
C ILE A 308 -0.25 -7.33 11.49
N LEU A 309 0.50 -7.01 12.54
CA LEU A 309 1.82 -7.58 12.79
C LEU A 309 1.80 -9.09 13.07
N GLN A 310 0.67 -9.65 13.48
CA GLN A 310 0.52 -11.10 13.64
C GLN A 310 0.61 -11.85 12.31
N ILE A 311 0.12 -11.27 11.23
CA ILE A 311 0.01 -11.94 9.93
C ILE A 311 0.94 -11.35 8.85
N PHE A 312 1.34 -10.08 9.00
CA PHE A 312 2.13 -9.37 8.00
C PHE A 312 3.45 -10.07 7.64
N PRO A 313 4.26 -10.59 8.60
CA PRO A 313 5.49 -11.30 8.26
C PRO A 313 5.24 -12.49 7.33
N LEU A 314 4.20 -13.29 7.62
CA LEU A 314 3.87 -14.47 6.83
C LEU A 314 3.47 -14.10 5.39
N ILE A 315 2.60 -13.12 5.23
CA ILE A 315 2.15 -12.65 3.90
C ILE A 315 3.32 -12.00 3.15
N ASN A 316 4.13 -11.19 3.83
CA ASN A 316 5.30 -10.55 3.25
C ASN A 316 6.32 -11.58 2.77
N ASP A 317 6.66 -12.57 3.58
CA ASP A 317 7.62 -13.62 3.21
C ASP A 317 7.12 -14.42 2.01
N THR A 318 5.83 -14.77 1.99
CA THR A 318 5.22 -15.47 0.85
C THR A 318 5.26 -14.61 -0.41
N TYR A 319 4.99 -13.31 -0.29
CA TYR A 319 5.08 -12.37 -1.40
C TYR A 319 6.53 -12.24 -1.92
N GLN A 320 7.51 -12.13 -1.03
CA GLN A 320 8.93 -12.07 -1.40
C GLN A 320 9.39 -13.35 -2.10
N GLN A 321 9.03 -14.52 -1.56
CA GLN A 321 9.32 -15.81 -2.19
C GLN A 321 8.71 -15.93 -3.59
N LYS A 322 7.47 -15.44 -3.77
CA LYS A 322 6.82 -15.38 -5.08
C LYS A 322 7.57 -14.45 -6.04
N ALA A 323 7.96 -13.27 -5.57
CA ALA A 323 8.70 -12.29 -6.36
C ALA A 323 10.09 -12.83 -6.76
N GLU A 324 10.82 -13.47 -5.84
CA GLU A 324 12.10 -14.12 -6.11
C GLU A 324 11.97 -15.23 -7.15
N LYS A 325 10.94 -16.07 -7.01
CA LYS A 325 10.63 -17.15 -7.95
C LYS A 325 10.33 -16.63 -9.36
N GLN A 326 9.56 -15.56 -9.45
CA GLN A 326 9.26 -14.88 -10.72
C GLN A 326 10.54 -14.28 -11.33
N GLN A 327 11.40 -13.68 -10.51
CA GLN A 327 12.67 -13.12 -10.94
C GLN A 327 13.62 -14.23 -11.46
N GLU A 328 13.68 -15.38 -10.75
CA GLU A 328 14.46 -16.53 -11.23
C GLU A 328 13.91 -17.09 -12.54
N GLN A 329 12.61 -17.25 -12.67
CA GLN A 329 11.99 -17.69 -13.93
C GLN A 329 12.31 -16.72 -15.07
N MET A 330 12.28 -15.41 -14.81
CA MET A 330 12.63 -14.40 -15.80
C MET A 330 14.13 -14.47 -16.19
N LYS A 331 15.03 -14.69 -15.22
CA LYS A 331 16.45 -14.93 -15.49
C LYS A 331 16.65 -16.15 -16.38
N TRP A 332 16.01 -17.27 -16.07
CA TRP A 332 16.10 -18.50 -16.87
C TRP A 332 15.48 -18.34 -18.26
N ALA A 333 14.37 -17.60 -18.38
CA ALA A 333 13.79 -17.25 -19.67
C ALA A 333 14.76 -16.40 -20.52
N LEU A 334 15.41 -15.39 -19.90
CA LEU A 334 16.43 -14.57 -20.57
C LEU A 334 17.65 -15.38 -21.00
N VAL A 335 18.12 -16.30 -20.14
CA VAL A 335 19.21 -17.23 -20.49
C VAL A 335 18.81 -18.13 -21.65
N SER A 336 17.59 -18.68 -21.62
CA SER A 336 17.05 -19.55 -22.69
C SER A 336 16.93 -18.79 -24.01
N ILE A 337 16.43 -17.55 -23.99
CA ILE A 337 16.34 -16.68 -25.18
C ILE A 337 17.74 -16.36 -25.71
N SER A 338 18.70 -16.09 -24.81
CA SER A 338 20.08 -15.81 -25.19
C SER A 338 20.73 -17.03 -25.83
N LEU A 339 20.54 -18.22 -25.27
CA LEU A 339 21.03 -19.48 -25.84
C LEU A 339 20.40 -19.79 -27.21
N LEU A 340 19.07 -19.57 -27.32
CA LEU A 340 18.33 -19.73 -28.57
C LEU A 340 18.84 -18.76 -29.65
N SER A 341 19.12 -17.52 -29.26
CA SER A 341 19.70 -16.51 -30.14
C SER A 341 21.08 -16.87 -30.61
N ILE A 342 21.92 -17.41 -29.72
CA ILE A 342 23.25 -17.93 -30.06
C ILE A 342 23.13 -19.13 -31.02
N PHE A 343 22.20 -20.06 -30.72
CA PHE A 343 21.96 -21.21 -31.59
C PHE A 343 21.48 -20.79 -33.00
N LEU A 344 20.59 -19.82 -33.05
CA LEU A 344 20.09 -19.22 -34.31
C LEU A 344 21.22 -18.56 -35.10
N LEU A 345 22.11 -17.83 -34.43
CA LEU A 345 23.28 -17.24 -35.04
C LEU A 345 24.23 -18.32 -35.60
N ILE A 346 24.46 -19.40 -34.83
CA ILE A 346 25.26 -20.55 -35.27
C ILE A 346 24.60 -21.26 -36.46
N ALA A 347 23.27 -21.48 -36.42
CA ALA A 347 22.52 -22.07 -37.50
C ALA A 347 22.54 -21.20 -38.77
N ILE A 348 22.35 -19.88 -38.62
CA ILE A 348 22.50 -18.93 -39.74
C ILE A 348 23.91 -18.97 -40.30
N PHE A 349 24.94 -19.00 -39.44
CA PHE A 349 26.31 -19.11 -39.84
C PHE A 349 26.60 -20.46 -40.55
N TYR A 350 26.03 -21.57 -40.06
CA TYR A 350 26.15 -22.87 -40.67
C TYR A 350 25.47 -22.94 -42.04
N VAL A 351 24.20 -22.47 -42.12
CA VAL A 351 23.45 -22.38 -43.38
C VAL A 351 24.19 -21.47 -44.37
N TYR A 352 24.70 -20.32 -43.87
CA TYR A 352 25.49 -19.40 -44.66
C TYR A 352 26.78 -20.08 -45.21
N LYS A 353 27.47 -20.82 -44.32
CA LYS A 353 28.68 -21.59 -44.72
C LYS A 353 28.38 -22.70 -45.73
N GLN A 354 27.23 -23.36 -45.58
CA GLN A 354 26.77 -24.36 -46.56
C GLN A 354 26.32 -23.72 -47.90
N MET A 355 25.59 -22.62 -47.84
CA MET A 355 25.22 -21.86 -49.08
C MET A 355 26.49 -21.36 -49.80
N LYS A 356 27.49 -20.90 -49.03
CA LYS A 356 28.75 -20.46 -49.61
C LYS A 356 29.53 -21.60 -50.24
N ARG A 357 29.49 -22.82 -49.63
CA ARG A 357 30.08 -24.03 -50.23
C ARG A 357 29.34 -24.46 -51.51
N VAL A 358 28.02 -24.40 -51.49
CA VAL A 358 27.21 -24.74 -52.68
C VAL A 358 27.38 -23.69 -53.76
N ALA A 359 27.47 -22.41 -53.41
CA ALA A 359 27.74 -21.32 -54.37
C ALA A 359 29.15 -21.45 -54.96
N ALA A 360 30.15 -21.78 -54.14
CA ALA A 360 31.53 -22.01 -54.62
C ALA A 360 31.61 -23.21 -55.56
N ALA A 361 30.97 -24.36 -55.21
CA ALA A 361 30.90 -25.54 -56.07
C ALA A 361 30.14 -25.27 -57.42
N ARG A 362 29.12 -24.38 -57.39
CA ARG A 362 28.46 -23.93 -58.61
C ARG A 362 29.35 -23.02 -59.47
N HIS A 363 30.16 -22.18 -58.83
CA HIS A 363 31.04 -21.27 -59.57
C HIS A 363 32.24 -21.96 -60.23
N GLU A 364 32.71 -23.09 -59.62
CA GLU A 364 33.75 -23.93 -60.29
C GLU A 364 33.26 -24.56 -61.59
N VAL A 365 31.96 -24.66 -61.77
CA VAL A 365 31.33 -25.32 -62.91
C VAL A 365 30.93 -24.36 -64.06
N ILE A 366 30.86 -23.07 -63.76
CA ILE A 366 30.42 -22.07 -64.76
C ILE A 366 31.55 -21.05 -65.05
N ASP A 367 32.04 -21.16 -66.20
CA ASP A 367 32.95 -20.34 -67.02
C ASP A 367 33.57 -19.04 -66.44
N ALA A 368 34.89 -18.95 -66.60
CA ALA A 368 35.77 -17.89 -66.12
C ALA A 368 35.42 -16.45 -66.57
N ASN A 369 34.56 -16.29 -67.55
CA ASN A 369 34.24 -14.96 -68.09
C ASN A 369 33.07 -14.24 -67.39
N LYS A 370 32.26 -14.89 -66.52
CA LYS A 370 31.21 -14.26 -65.72
C LYS A 370 31.71 -13.77 -64.33
N ARG A 371 32.86 -14.28 -63.91
CA ARG A 371 33.38 -14.07 -62.53
C ARG A 371 33.53 -12.62 -62.10
N LEU A 372 33.95 -11.75 -62.99
CA LEU A 372 34.26 -10.37 -62.63
C LEU A 372 33.01 -9.52 -62.38
N LYS A 373 31.94 -9.78 -63.11
CA LYS A 373 30.67 -9.03 -62.95
C LYS A 373 29.89 -9.52 -61.73
N GLU A 374 29.88 -10.81 -61.48
CA GLU A 374 29.24 -11.40 -60.32
C GLU A 374 29.95 -11.07 -59.00
N LEU A 375 31.29 -10.96 -59.02
CA LEU A 375 32.07 -10.59 -57.86
C LEU A 375 31.77 -9.14 -57.40
N ASN A 376 31.59 -8.24 -58.33
CA ASN A 376 31.23 -6.85 -58.01
C ASN A 376 29.80 -6.71 -57.44
N GLU A 377 28.84 -7.51 -57.93
CA GLU A 377 27.48 -7.55 -57.41
C GLU A 377 27.41 -8.17 -56.01
N GLU A 378 28.29 -9.19 -55.75
CA GLU A 378 28.41 -9.83 -54.45
C GLU A 378 28.99 -8.87 -53.42
N LEU A 379 30.03 -8.10 -53.78
CA LEU A 379 30.65 -7.11 -52.91
C LEU A 379 29.65 -6.01 -52.48
N HIS A 380 28.77 -5.61 -53.40
CA HIS A 380 27.73 -4.62 -53.08
C HIS A 380 26.69 -5.18 -52.10
N ARG A 381 26.34 -6.48 -52.21
CA ARG A 381 25.44 -7.15 -51.29
C ARG A 381 26.01 -7.28 -49.87
N TYR A 382 27.30 -7.56 -49.76
CA TYR A 382 27.98 -7.62 -48.45
C TYR A 382 28.04 -6.26 -47.76
N ASN A 383 28.24 -5.18 -48.51
CA ASN A 383 28.24 -3.83 -47.94
C ASN A 383 26.85 -3.43 -47.43
N LEU A 384 25.75 -3.89 -48.07
CA LEU A 384 24.41 -3.68 -47.58
C LEU A 384 24.11 -4.50 -46.31
N GLN A 385 24.56 -5.75 -46.26
CA GLN A 385 24.39 -6.62 -45.10
C GLN A 385 25.18 -6.13 -43.88
N LEU A 386 26.37 -5.59 -44.12
CA LEU A 386 27.19 -4.99 -43.05
C LEU A 386 26.52 -3.77 -42.44
N LYS A 387 25.85 -2.98 -43.27
CA LYS A 387 25.05 -1.81 -42.83
C LYS A 387 23.84 -2.21 -41.97
N GLU A 388 23.18 -3.31 -42.39
CA GLU A 388 22.00 -3.83 -41.69
C GLU A 388 22.38 -4.52 -40.35
N ALA A 389 23.50 -5.26 -40.34
CA ALA A 389 24.02 -5.86 -39.11
C ALA A 389 24.44 -4.81 -38.06
N ASN A 390 25.05 -3.70 -38.52
CA ASN A 390 25.37 -2.57 -37.64
C ASN A 390 24.12 -1.89 -37.06
N HIS A 391 23.04 -1.85 -37.84
CA HIS A 391 21.74 -1.32 -37.35
C HIS A 391 21.16 -2.19 -36.23
N ILE A 392 21.21 -3.52 -36.38
CA ILE A 392 20.70 -4.49 -35.39
C ILE A 392 21.52 -4.44 -34.07
N ILE A 393 22.84 -4.23 -34.19
CA ILE A 393 23.70 -4.08 -33.01
C ILE A 393 23.37 -2.79 -32.23
N ALA A 394 23.06 -1.70 -32.95
CA ALA A 394 22.68 -0.44 -32.35
C ALA A 394 21.31 -0.53 -31.62
N GLU A 395 20.31 -1.23 -32.19
CA GLU A 395 19.01 -1.46 -31.54
C GLU A 395 19.13 -2.31 -30.28
N ASN A 396 19.98 -3.34 -30.28
CA ASN A 396 20.20 -4.19 -29.11
C ASN A 396 20.87 -3.45 -27.94
N SER A 397 21.70 -2.45 -28.24
CA SER A 397 22.32 -1.61 -27.20
C SER A 397 21.30 -0.69 -26.55
N TYR A 398 20.36 -0.15 -27.32
CA TYR A 398 19.28 0.71 -26.81
C TYR A 398 18.34 -0.06 -25.87
N LEU A 399 17.98 -1.30 -26.21
CA LEU A 399 17.12 -2.13 -25.38
C LEU A 399 17.78 -2.47 -24.01
N LYS A 400 19.09 -2.67 -23.98
CA LYS A 400 19.81 -2.92 -22.71
C LYS A 400 19.72 -1.72 -21.76
N GLU A 401 19.82 -0.51 -22.27
CA GLU A 401 19.69 0.71 -21.46
C GLU A 401 18.29 0.86 -20.86
N GLU A 402 17.24 0.51 -21.60
CA GLU A 402 15.84 0.56 -21.13
C GLU A 402 15.58 -0.47 -20.01
N TYR A 403 16.13 -1.69 -20.14
CA TYR A 403 15.96 -2.73 -19.12
C TYR A 403 16.63 -2.38 -17.80
N ILE A 404 17.76 -1.72 -17.85
CA ILE A 404 18.49 -1.31 -16.64
C ILE A 404 17.74 -0.20 -15.90
N GLY A 405 17.15 0.74 -16.61
CA GLY A 405 16.28 1.76 -16.01
C GLY A 405 15.11 1.14 -15.22
N ARG A 406 14.44 0.17 -15.81
CA ARG A 406 13.32 -0.56 -15.15
C ARG A 406 13.76 -1.40 -13.94
N TYR A 407 14.94 -1.99 -14.02
CA TYR A 407 15.50 -2.76 -12.90
C TYR A 407 15.80 -1.87 -11.70
N MET A 408 16.29 -0.68 -11.94
CA MET A 408 16.60 0.30 -10.89
C MET A 408 15.32 0.86 -10.21
N ASP A 409 14.25 1.07 -10.96
CA ASP A 409 12.92 1.40 -10.40
C ASP A 409 12.42 0.28 -9.47
N GLN A 410 12.61 -0.96 -9.85
CA GLN A 410 12.18 -2.13 -9.07
C GLN A 410 12.98 -2.29 -7.76
N CYS A 411 14.28 -1.98 -7.81
CA CYS A 411 15.12 -1.98 -6.61
C CYS A 411 14.73 -0.87 -5.62
N SER A 412 14.30 0.29 -6.11
CA SER A 412 13.82 1.40 -5.28
C SER A 412 12.54 1.03 -4.53
N VAL A 413 11.61 0.38 -5.20
CA VAL A 413 10.37 -0.16 -4.58
C VAL A 413 10.69 -1.20 -3.51
N TYR A 414 11.72 -2.02 -3.71
CA TYR A 414 12.15 -3.01 -2.72
C TYR A 414 12.64 -2.35 -1.41
N LEU A 415 13.44 -1.31 -1.53
CA LEU A 415 13.91 -0.57 -0.35
C LEU A 415 12.79 0.14 0.41
N GLU A 416 11.78 0.62 -0.30
CA GLU A 416 10.58 1.18 0.32
C GLU A 416 9.82 0.12 1.13
N LYS A 417 9.72 -1.09 0.61
CA LYS A 417 9.12 -2.24 1.31
C LYS A 417 9.91 -2.61 2.57
N MET A 418 11.22 -2.62 2.50
CA MET A 418 12.10 -2.91 3.64
C MET A 418 11.96 -1.86 4.76
N ASP A 419 11.84 -0.59 4.39
CA ASP A 419 11.62 0.48 5.37
C ASP A 419 10.25 0.36 6.05
N ASN A 420 9.22 0.03 5.29
CA ASN A 420 7.88 -0.21 5.81
C ASN A 420 7.83 -1.45 6.73
N TYR A 421 8.56 -2.50 6.37
CA TYR A 421 8.72 -3.69 7.20
C TYR A 421 9.43 -3.37 8.54
N ARG A 422 10.51 -2.62 8.51
CA ARG A 422 11.20 -2.16 9.72
C ARG A 422 10.29 -1.35 10.63
N ARG A 423 9.50 -0.44 10.04
CA ARG A 423 8.52 0.35 10.79
C ARG A 423 7.43 -0.53 11.42
N SER A 424 7.03 -1.59 10.74
CA SER A 424 6.05 -2.54 11.25
C SER A 424 6.60 -3.34 12.43
N LEU A 425 7.79 -3.87 12.31
CA LEU A 425 8.49 -4.60 13.39
C LEU A 425 8.72 -3.71 14.63
N GLY A 426 9.03 -2.43 14.36
CA GLY A 426 9.20 -1.45 15.42
C GLY A 426 7.96 -1.24 16.28
N LYS A 427 6.77 -1.47 15.74
CA LYS A 427 5.51 -1.30 16.45
C LYS A 427 5.06 -2.51 17.26
N ILE A 428 5.56 -3.70 16.92
CA ILE A 428 5.37 -4.92 17.72
C ILE A 428 5.91 -4.73 19.15
N ALA A 429 6.95 -3.96 19.25
CA ALA A 429 7.62 -3.68 20.50
C ALA A 429 6.80 -2.95 21.54
N ALA A 430 5.80 -2.23 21.11
CA ALA A 430 4.93 -1.48 22.03
C ALA A 430 4.08 -2.39 22.95
N THR A 431 4.09 -3.71 22.72
CA THR A 431 3.17 -4.62 23.42
C THR A 431 3.75 -5.44 24.57
N GLY A 432 5.02 -5.32 24.88
CA GLY A 432 5.51 -6.11 26.02
C GLY A 432 6.87 -5.72 26.60
N LYS A 433 7.81 -5.28 25.80
CA LYS A 433 9.13 -4.81 26.26
C LYS A 433 9.47 -3.49 25.56
N VAL A 434 8.74 -2.49 25.96
CA VAL A 434 8.63 -1.21 25.27
C VAL A 434 9.96 -0.48 25.11
N ASP A 435 10.84 -0.51 26.11
CA ASP A 435 12.05 0.31 26.10
C ASP A 435 13.15 -0.22 25.18
N GLU A 436 13.30 -1.53 25.12
CA GLU A 436 14.36 -2.17 24.33
C GLU A 436 14.02 -2.17 22.84
N LEU A 437 12.76 -2.34 22.53
CA LEU A 437 12.28 -2.30 21.15
C LEU A 437 12.11 -0.87 20.63
N TYR A 438 11.71 0.07 21.49
CA TYR A 438 11.67 1.48 21.16
C TYR A 438 13.06 2.02 20.76
N LYS A 439 14.12 1.51 21.40
CA LYS A 439 15.51 1.79 21.00
C LYS A 439 15.86 1.22 19.63
N ASN A 440 15.45 -0.01 19.34
CA ASN A 440 15.72 -0.65 18.03
C ASN A 440 14.90 -0.03 16.89
N ILE A 441 13.69 0.44 17.17
CA ILE A 441 12.81 1.09 16.19
C ILE A 441 13.27 2.51 15.86
N LYS A 442 13.79 3.25 16.85
CA LYS A 442 14.39 4.57 16.60
C LYS A 442 15.72 4.49 15.86
N SER A 443 16.34 3.33 15.81
CA SER A 443 17.59 3.14 15.10
C SER A 443 17.34 3.07 13.58
N SER A 444 17.72 4.10 12.86
CA SER A 444 17.75 4.11 11.39
C SER A 444 18.81 3.17 10.82
N LYS A 445 19.59 2.50 11.68
CA LYS A 445 20.81 1.77 11.33
C LYS A 445 20.57 0.67 10.28
N PHE A 446 19.49 -0.09 10.40
CA PHE A 446 19.14 -1.14 9.43
C PHE A 446 18.87 -0.56 8.03
N ILE A 447 18.06 0.48 7.95
CA ILE A 447 17.75 1.12 6.65
C ILE A 447 18.96 1.84 6.08
N GLU A 448 19.77 2.44 6.92
CA GLU A 448 21.01 3.08 6.48
C GLU A 448 22.01 2.07 5.91
N GLU A 449 22.10 0.88 6.51
CA GLU A 449 22.92 -0.21 6.01
C GLU A 449 22.39 -0.75 4.67
N GLU A 450 21.09 -1.02 4.56
CA GLU A 450 20.44 -1.48 3.33
C GLU A 450 20.52 -0.44 2.20
N LEU A 451 20.32 0.85 2.52
CA LEU A 451 20.49 1.94 1.57
C LEU A 451 21.93 2.05 1.07
N LYS A 452 22.89 1.85 1.95
CA LYS A 452 24.31 1.88 1.58
C LYS A 452 24.65 0.76 0.59
N GLU A 453 24.13 -0.44 0.83
CA GLU A 453 24.30 -1.58 -0.06
C GLU A 453 23.59 -1.34 -1.41
N PHE A 454 22.37 -0.83 -1.38
CA PHE A 454 21.64 -0.48 -2.59
C PHE A 454 22.39 0.55 -3.46
N TYR A 455 22.91 1.61 -2.83
CA TYR A 455 23.71 2.60 -3.58
C TYR A 455 25.01 2.03 -4.11
N ALA A 456 25.67 1.16 -3.34
CA ALA A 456 26.88 0.50 -3.81
C ALA A 456 26.61 -0.40 -5.05
N ASN A 457 25.50 -1.13 -5.02
CA ASN A 457 25.05 -1.95 -6.15
C ASN A 457 24.67 -1.11 -7.37
N PHE A 458 23.95 0.00 -7.15
CA PHE A 458 23.64 0.96 -8.20
C PHE A 458 24.91 1.53 -8.84
N ASP A 459 25.83 2.04 -8.02
CA ASP A 459 27.08 2.65 -8.47
C ASP A 459 27.90 1.65 -9.30
N ASN A 460 27.98 0.40 -8.82
CA ASN A 460 28.72 -0.65 -9.52
C ASN A 460 28.12 -0.95 -10.89
N THR A 461 26.80 -1.16 -10.93
CA THR A 461 26.10 -1.51 -12.17
C THR A 461 26.15 -0.36 -13.16
N PHE A 462 25.96 0.86 -12.68
CA PHE A 462 25.99 2.04 -13.53
C PHE A 462 27.38 2.29 -14.11
N LEU A 463 28.43 2.21 -13.28
CA LEU A 463 29.80 2.45 -13.74
C LEU A 463 30.36 1.30 -14.61
N GLN A 464 29.80 0.08 -14.51
CA GLN A 464 30.07 -0.98 -15.46
C GLN A 464 29.54 -0.66 -16.86
N LEU A 465 28.37 0.01 -16.92
CA LEU A 465 27.75 0.42 -18.18
C LEU A 465 28.39 1.69 -18.75
N PHE A 466 28.81 2.58 -17.89
CA PHE A 466 29.38 3.87 -18.23
C PHE A 466 30.71 4.08 -17.48
N PRO A 467 31.77 3.35 -17.86
CA PRO A 467 33.04 3.37 -17.12
C PRO A 467 33.66 4.75 -17.02
N THR A 468 33.48 5.60 -18.03
CA THR A 468 34.03 6.95 -18.12
C THR A 468 33.07 8.04 -17.62
N PHE A 469 31.92 7.63 -17.05
CA PHE A 469 30.87 8.59 -16.70
C PHE A 469 31.37 9.71 -15.78
N VAL A 470 32.20 9.38 -14.78
CA VAL A 470 32.67 10.38 -13.80
C VAL A 470 33.63 11.37 -14.47
N GLU A 471 34.52 10.87 -15.32
CA GLU A 471 35.44 11.71 -16.08
C GLU A 471 34.68 12.59 -17.06
N ASP A 472 33.80 12.00 -17.87
CA ASP A 472 33.00 12.72 -18.87
C ASP A 472 32.08 13.75 -18.20
N PHE A 473 31.46 13.40 -17.08
CA PHE A 473 30.63 14.34 -16.30
C PHE A 473 31.43 15.53 -15.80
N ASN A 474 32.66 15.30 -15.32
CA ASN A 474 33.53 16.35 -14.81
C ASN A 474 34.05 17.27 -15.92
N THR A 475 34.08 16.84 -17.19
CA THR A 475 34.36 17.73 -18.33
C THR A 475 33.26 18.75 -18.58
N LEU A 476 32.05 18.51 -18.11
CA LEU A 476 30.91 19.43 -18.22
C LEU A 476 30.88 20.49 -17.12
N LEU A 477 31.76 20.37 -16.10
CA LEU A 477 31.85 21.31 -14.98
C LEU A 477 33.02 22.28 -15.14
N ALA A 478 32.89 23.47 -14.56
CA ALA A 478 33.90 24.49 -14.56
C ALA A 478 35.19 24.04 -13.86
N GLU A 479 36.33 24.65 -14.24
CA GLU A 479 37.63 24.33 -13.65
C GLU A 479 37.64 24.63 -12.16
N GLY A 480 38.05 23.65 -11.33
CA GLY A 480 38.03 23.73 -9.86
C GLY A 480 36.68 23.34 -9.20
N GLU A 481 35.63 23.08 -9.98
CA GLU A 481 34.30 22.71 -9.49
C GLU A 481 33.93 21.25 -9.73
N GLN A 482 34.93 20.43 -10.08
CA GLN A 482 34.75 18.99 -10.33
C GLN A 482 34.21 18.26 -9.10
N ILE A 483 33.47 17.21 -9.35
CA ILE A 483 32.84 16.40 -8.32
C ILE A 483 33.41 15.00 -8.34
N TYR A 484 34.17 14.67 -7.31
CA TYR A 484 34.75 13.34 -7.13
C TYR A 484 34.12 12.64 -5.91
N PRO A 485 33.99 11.33 -5.94
CA PRO A 485 33.52 10.57 -4.78
C PRO A 485 34.51 10.65 -3.62
N LYS A 486 34.00 10.54 -2.39
CA LYS A 486 34.86 10.49 -1.18
C LYS A 486 35.59 9.14 -1.11
N VAL A 487 36.64 9.09 -0.27
CA VAL A 487 37.36 7.86 0.02
C VAL A 487 36.36 6.81 0.58
N ASN A 488 36.22 5.66 -0.09
CA ASN A 488 35.27 4.58 0.15
C ASN A 488 33.87 4.71 -0.47
N GLU A 489 33.58 5.69 -1.31
CA GLU A 489 32.37 5.76 -2.13
C GLU A 489 32.74 5.72 -3.62
N ARG A 490 31.96 5.02 -4.44
CA ARG A 490 32.17 4.99 -5.88
C ARG A 490 31.53 6.17 -6.59
N MET A 491 30.43 6.68 -6.06
CA MET A 491 29.76 7.89 -6.54
C MET A 491 29.25 8.71 -5.36
N SER A 492 29.34 10.03 -5.47
CA SER A 492 28.69 10.96 -4.54
C SER A 492 27.18 11.01 -4.79
N THR A 493 26.42 11.62 -3.87
CA THR A 493 24.99 11.85 -4.07
C THR A 493 24.70 12.65 -5.33
N GLU A 494 25.52 13.67 -5.59
CA GLU A 494 25.45 14.48 -6.81
C GLU A 494 25.63 13.61 -8.06
N LEU A 495 26.65 12.78 -8.09
CA LEU A 495 26.92 11.88 -9.22
C LEU A 495 25.79 10.87 -9.43
N ARG A 496 25.21 10.30 -8.37
CA ARG A 496 24.06 9.38 -8.49
C ARG A 496 22.83 10.08 -9.06
N ILE A 497 22.58 11.33 -8.69
CA ILE A 497 21.47 12.13 -9.27
C ILE A 497 21.67 12.25 -10.78
N PHE A 498 22.86 12.60 -11.21
CA PHE A 498 23.13 12.77 -12.63
C PHE A 498 23.30 11.46 -13.39
N ALA A 499 23.70 10.39 -12.72
CA ALA A 499 23.65 9.03 -13.27
C ALA A 499 22.18 8.58 -13.54
N LEU A 500 21.26 8.90 -12.64
CA LEU A 500 19.82 8.65 -12.86
C LEU A 500 19.29 9.49 -14.04
N ILE A 501 19.69 10.74 -14.15
CA ILE A 501 19.37 11.59 -15.30
C ILE A 501 19.95 10.99 -16.59
N ARG A 502 21.19 10.49 -16.56
CA ARG A 502 21.80 9.77 -17.70
C ARG A 502 20.98 8.56 -18.12
N LEU A 503 20.40 7.82 -17.17
CA LEU A 503 19.48 6.71 -17.43
C LEU A 503 18.08 7.15 -17.87
N GLY A 504 17.81 8.45 -18.00
CA GLY A 504 16.52 9.01 -18.41
C GLY A 504 15.54 9.26 -17.27
N ILE A 505 15.97 9.08 -16.02
CA ILE A 505 15.15 9.38 -14.84
C ILE A 505 15.36 10.86 -14.48
N THR A 506 14.61 11.76 -15.14
CA THR A 506 14.78 13.22 -14.97
C THR A 506 13.83 13.82 -13.93
N ASP A 507 12.80 13.10 -13.55
CA ASP A 507 11.81 13.53 -12.57
C ASP A 507 12.41 13.58 -11.16
N SER A 508 12.39 14.77 -10.54
CA SER A 508 12.93 14.99 -9.19
C SER A 508 12.22 14.19 -8.10
N VAL A 509 10.93 13.87 -8.27
CA VAL A 509 10.18 13.05 -7.31
C VAL A 509 10.68 11.61 -7.38
N LYS A 510 10.86 11.07 -8.58
CA LYS A 510 11.42 9.73 -8.78
C LYS A 510 12.86 9.64 -8.28
N ILE A 511 13.68 10.63 -8.55
CA ILE A 511 15.06 10.70 -8.04
C ILE A 511 15.06 10.75 -6.51
N ALA A 512 14.18 11.56 -5.91
CA ALA A 512 14.04 11.68 -4.45
C ALA A 512 13.61 10.34 -3.81
N GLN A 513 12.67 9.65 -4.41
CA GLN A 513 12.24 8.31 -3.99
C GLN A 513 13.39 7.29 -4.08
N PHE A 514 14.12 7.30 -5.18
CA PHE A 514 15.25 6.40 -5.41
C PHE A 514 16.38 6.64 -4.40
N LEU A 515 16.73 7.89 -4.16
CA LEU A 515 17.83 8.29 -3.27
C LEU A 515 17.38 8.54 -1.83
N ARG A 516 16.10 8.31 -1.50
CA ARG A 516 15.55 8.49 -0.14
C ARG A 516 15.81 9.88 0.46
N TYR A 517 15.86 10.87 -0.38
CA TYR A 517 15.94 12.28 0.03
C TYR A 517 14.58 12.96 -0.13
N SER A 518 14.42 14.13 0.52
CA SER A 518 13.28 14.98 0.22
C SER A 518 13.39 15.54 -1.21
N VAL A 519 12.27 15.78 -1.86
CA VAL A 519 12.24 16.38 -3.20
C VAL A 519 12.97 17.70 -3.21
N THR A 520 12.82 18.50 -2.14
CA THR A 520 13.54 19.77 -1.95
C THR A 520 15.06 19.55 -1.92
N THR A 521 15.52 18.50 -1.28
CA THR A 521 16.95 18.14 -1.22
C THR A 521 17.49 17.85 -2.61
N ILE A 522 16.75 17.10 -3.43
CA ILE A 522 17.16 16.81 -4.81
C ILE A 522 17.21 18.06 -5.66
N TYR A 523 16.21 18.94 -5.53
CA TYR A 523 16.24 20.23 -6.22
C TYR A 523 17.46 21.07 -5.85
N ASN A 524 17.82 21.08 -4.56
CA ASN A 524 19.01 21.81 -4.09
C ASN A 524 20.29 21.24 -4.70
N TYR A 525 20.45 19.91 -4.73
CA TYR A 525 21.61 19.28 -5.36
C TYR A 525 21.67 19.56 -6.86
N ARG A 526 20.57 19.39 -7.58
CA ARG A 526 20.52 19.69 -9.03
C ARG A 526 20.87 21.13 -9.32
N THR A 527 20.31 22.08 -8.56
CA THR A 527 20.61 23.50 -8.71
C THR A 527 22.08 23.80 -8.39
N LYS A 528 22.60 23.21 -7.30
CA LYS A 528 24.00 23.38 -6.92
C LYS A 528 24.96 22.91 -8.02
N VAL A 529 24.67 21.75 -8.61
CA VAL A 529 25.51 21.18 -9.67
C VAL A 529 25.33 21.95 -10.99
N ARG A 530 24.11 22.36 -11.36
CA ARG A 530 23.90 23.21 -12.53
C ARG A 530 24.65 24.53 -12.46
N ASN A 531 24.78 25.11 -11.26
CA ASN A 531 25.55 26.32 -11.06
C ASN A 531 27.07 26.11 -11.24
N LYS A 532 27.55 24.86 -11.28
CA LYS A 532 28.94 24.49 -11.52
C LYS A 532 29.24 24.12 -12.98
N ALA A 533 28.26 24.19 -13.86
CA ALA A 533 28.41 23.86 -15.27
C ALA A 533 29.44 24.80 -15.96
N ALA A 534 30.30 24.22 -16.80
CA ALA A 534 31.23 24.99 -17.63
C ALA A 534 30.53 25.73 -18.80
N GLY A 535 29.40 25.22 -19.25
CA GLY A 535 28.56 25.77 -20.29
C GLY A 535 27.23 26.32 -19.77
N ASP A 536 26.18 26.28 -20.62
CA ASP A 536 24.84 26.70 -20.24
C ASP A 536 24.29 25.76 -19.15
N ARG A 537 24.02 26.32 -17.97
CA ARG A 537 23.54 25.60 -16.80
C ARG A 537 22.21 24.88 -17.04
N ASP A 538 21.35 25.41 -17.93
CA ASP A 538 20.03 24.81 -18.21
C ASP A 538 20.13 23.66 -19.23
N GLN A 539 21.25 23.55 -19.94
CA GLN A 539 21.56 22.46 -20.87
C GLN A 539 22.36 21.31 -20.23
N LEU A 540 22.93 21.50 -19.03
CA LEU A 540 23.80 20.51 -18.39
C LEU A 540 23.18 19.10 -18.36
N GLU A 541 21.92 19.00 -18.00
CA GLU A 541 21.24 17.70 -17.89
C GLU A 541 21.05 17.03 -19.26
N GLN A 542 20.86 17.81 -20.32
CA GLN A 542 20.80 17.29 -21.69
C GLN A 542 22.16 16.79 -22.17
N GLU A 543 23.24 17.49 -21.81
CA GLU A 543 24.60 17.04 -22.11
C GLU A 543 24.96 15.77 -21.33
N VAL A 544 24.56 15.68 -20.07
CA VAL A 544 24.74 14.45 -19.28
C VAL A 544 24.02 13.26 -19.92
N MET A 545 22.83 13.44 -20.49
CA MET A 545 22.11 12.36 -21.19
C MET A 545 22.85 11.87 -22.46
N LYS A 546 23.81 12.61 -22.94
CA LYS A 546 24.62 12.22 -24.11
C LYS A 546 25.89 11.44 -23.75
N ILE A 547 26.33 11.47 -22.48
CA ILE A 547 27.56 10.78 -22.04
C ILE A 547 27.49 9.29 -22.43
N GLY A 548 28.52 8.78 -23.07
CA GLY A 548 28.61 7.37 -23.51
C GLY A 548 27.66 6.98 -24.65
N LYS A 549 26.99 7.91 -25.32
CA LYS A 549 26.41 7.69 -26.65
C LYS A 549 27.51 7.87 -27.66
N SER A 550 27.71 6.89 -28.55
CA SER A 550 28.65 7.04 -29.66
C SER A 550 28.30 8.34 -30.42
N ARG A 551 29.28 9.23 -30.55
CA ARG A 551 29.16 10.34 -31.49
C ARG A 551 29.11 9.73 -32.89
N ASP A 552 27.93 9.75 -33.52
CA ASP A 552 27.82 9.58 -34.97
C ASP A 552 28.41 10.79 -35.66
#